data_af22f3b11e59c06ec9f5398b0f848164
#
_entry.id   af22f3b11e59c06ec9f5398b0f848164
#
_cell.length_a   1.000
_cell.length_b   1.000
_cell.length_c   1.000
_cell.angle_alpha   90.00
_cell.angle_beta   90.00
_cell.angle_gamma   90.00
#
_symmetry.space_group_name_H-M   'P 1'
#
loop_
_entity.id
_entity.type
_entity.pdbx_description
1 polymer ?
#
loop_
_entity_poly.entity_id
_entity_poly.type
_entity_poly.pdbx_seq_one_letter_code
_entity_poly.pdbx_strand_id
1 'polypeptide(L)'
;MKWLLKKGGKFVFAVDTVANRCPDDSDYRTAIAIKTKERYDLILKNKNYYDEKTHTQFSPGIYELYKGAELLQQEIMDFQTHLYELGELEQHLQDIGFTSITVYSSYEKIIAKNNHTEMFLYECSF
;
A
#
# COMPACT_ATOMS: atom_id res chain seq x y z
N MET A 1 6.80 16.91 12.26
CA MET A 1 6.95 15.61 12.98
C MET A 1 7.83 15.73 14.21
N LYS A 2 8.96 16.40 14.10
CA LYS A 2 9.93 16.46 15.21
C LYS A 2 9.35 16.99 16.52
N TRP A 3 8.49 18.01 16.47
CA TRP A 3 7.86 18.58 17.66
C TRP A 3 6.73 17.73 18.25
N LEU A 4 6.25 16.70 17.53
CA LEU A 4 5.23 15.79 18.01
C LEU A 4 5.79 14.67 18.89
N LEU A 5 7.11 14.45 18.86
CA LEU A 5 7.77 13.42 19.64
C LEU A 5 8.58 14.04 20.78
N LYS A 6 8.38 13.53 21.98
CA LYS A 6 9.23 13.87 23.12
C LYS A 6 10.61 13.25 22.93
N LYS A 7 11.64 13.83 23.55
CA LYS A 7 12.97 13.24 23.60
C LYS A 7 12.88 11.80 24.14
N GLY A 8 13.41 10.86 23.39
CA GLY A 8 13.29 9.43 23.70
C GLY A 8 12.03 8.76 23.19
N GLY A 9 11.10 9.52 22.60
CA GLY A 9 9.91 8.97 21.95
C GLY A 9 10.26 8.23 20.65
N LYS A 10 9.41 7.30 20.25
CA LYS A 10 9.60 6.50 19.04
C LYS A 10 8.49 6.75 18.04
N PHE A 11 8.87 6.81 16.77
CA PHE A 11 7.95 6.82 15.64
C PHE A 11 8.04 5.45 14.97
N VAL A 12 6.91 4.73 14.92
CA VAL A 12 6.85 3.37 14.38
C VAL A 12 5.82 3.34 13.25
N PHE A 13 6.22 2.81 12.10
CA PHE A 13 5.33 2.65 10.96
C PHE A 13 5.78 1.49 10.08
N ALA A 14 4.86 0.99 9.26
CA ALA A 14 5.13 -0.08 8.32
C ALA A 14 4.82 0.35 6.89
N VAL A 15 5.57 -0.19 5.93
CA VAL A 15 5.33 0.03 4.50
C VAL A 15 5.37 -1.30 3.77
N ASP A 16 4.69 -1.35 2.61
CA ASP A 16 4.77 -2.48 1.69
C ASP A 16 6.07 -2.41 0.90
N THR A 17 6.64 -3.57 0.63
CA THR A 17 7.90 -3.69 -0.10
C THR A 17 7.69 -4.11 -1.54
N VAL A 18 8.77 -4.02 -2.33
CA VAL A 18 8.77 -4.50 -3.73
C VAL A 18 8.43 -6.00 -3.83
N ALA A 19 8.56 -6.77 -2.75
CA ALA A 19 8.14 -8.18 -2.73
C ALA A 19 6.60 -8.35 -2.77
N ASN A 20 5.84 -7.30 -2.47
CA ASN A 20 4.38 -7.31 -2.54
C ASN A 20 3.82 -7.04 -3.94
N ARG A 21 4.69 -6.88 -4.91
CA ARG A 21 4.28 -6.68 -6.29
C ARG A 21 3.30 -7.76 -6.75
N CYS A 22 2.18 -7.32 -7.33
CA CYS A 22 1.21 -8.21 -7.95
C CYS A 22 1.55 -8.46 -9.42
N PRO A 23 1.26 -9.66 -9.97
CA PRO A 23 1.39 -9.89 -11.41
C PRO A 23 0.51 -8.92 -12.21
N ASP A 24 0.99 -8.54 -13.40
CA ASP A 24 0.22 -7.67 -14.28
C ASP A 24 -1.01 -8.39 -14.83
N ASP A 25 -2.15 -7.74 -14.76
CA ASP A 25 -3.40 -8.21 -15.35
C ASP A 25 -3.50 -7.71 -16.80
N SER A 26 -4.03 -8.53 -17.70
CA SER A 26 -4.26 -8.13 -19.09
C SER A 26 -5.51 -7.26 -19.25
N ASP A 27 -6.47 -7.37 -18.33
CA ASP A 27 -7.74 -6.66 -18.37
C ASP A 27 -8.35 -6.54 -16.97
N TYR A 28 -9.40 -5.74 -16.86
CA TYR A 28 -10.17 -5.63 -15.61
C TYR A 28 -10.87 -6.95 -15.30
N ARG A 29 -10.88 -7.31 -14.03
CA ARG A 29 -11.59 -8.50 -13.55
C ARG A 29 -12.40 -8.15 -12.31
N THR A 30 -13.49 -8.90 -12.08
CA THR A 30 -14.33 -8.72 -10.91
C THR A 30 -13.58 -9.20 -9.67
N ALA A 31 -13.35 -8.27 -8.74
CA ALA A 31 -12.70 -8.58 -7.46
C ALA A 31 -13.74 -8.88 -6.38
N ILE A 32 -14.84 -8.12 -6.34
CA ILE A 32 -15.91 -8.25 -5.35
C ILE A 32 -17.25 -8.07 -6.05
N ALA A 33 -18.22 -8.91 -5.67
CA ALA A 33 -19.61 -8.75 -6.08
C ALA A 33 -20.50 -9.03 -4.88
N ILE A 34 -21.29 -8.05 -4.46
CA ILE A 34 -22.18 -8.16 -3.31
C ILE A 34 -23.56 -7.61 -3.63
N LYS A 35 -24.56 -8.04 -2.84
CA LYS A 35 -25.91 -7.44 -2.90
C LYS A 35 -26.08 -6.44 -1.77
N THR A 36 -26.64 -5.27 -2.11
CA THR A 36 -26.98 -4.26 -1.14
C THR A 36 -28.30 -4.60 -0.42
N LYS A 37 -28.65 -3.81 0.60
CA LYS A 37 -29.94 -3.98 1.31
C LYS A 37 -31.15 -3.82 0.38
N GLU A 38 -31.03 -2.96 -0.62
CA GLU A 38 -32.07 -2.72 -1.63
C GLU A 38 -32.08 -3.79 -2.73
N ARG A 39 -31.22 -4.82 -2.60
CA ARG A 39 -31.03 -5.90 -3.57
C ARG A 39 -30.44 -5.43 -4.90
N TYR A 40 -29.67 -4.35 -4.86
CA TYR A 40 -28.84 -3.95 -6.00
C TYR A 40 -27.53 -4.74 -5.99
N ASP A 41 -26.92 -4.91 -7.16
CA ASP A 41 -25.63 -5.55 -7.28
C ASP A 41 -24.52 -4.50 -7.29
N LEU A 42 -23.62 -4.57 -6.31
CA LEU A 42 -22.41 -3.74 -6.26
C LEU A 42 -21.23 -4.59 -6.69
N ILE A 43 -20.57 -4.16 -7.76
CA ILE A 43 -19.45 -4.89 -8.35
C ILE A 43 -18.22 -3.99 -8.32
N LEU A 44 -17.11 -4.52 -7.80
CA LEU A 44 -15.79 -3.91 -7.93
C LEU A 44 -14.99 -4.69 -8.97
N LYS A 45 -14.54 -4.00 -9.99
CA LYS A 45 -13.58 -4.51 -10.97
C LYS A 45 -12.26 -3.80 -10.79
N ASN A 46 -11.17 -4.51 -10.90
CA ASN A 46 -9.85 -3.89 -10.86
C ASN A 46 -8.89 -4.55 -11.86
N LYS A 47 -7.79 -3.84 -12.09
CA LYS A 47 -6.70 -4.30 -12.94
C LYS A 47 -5.41 -3.90 -12.26
N ASN A 48 -4.54 -4.87 -11.98
CA ASN A 48 -3.25 -4.62 -11.37
C ASN A 48 -2.16 -4.55 -12.41
N TYR A 49 -1.29 -3.56 -12.32
CA TYR A 49 -0.06 -3.52 -13.10
C TYR A 49 1.01 -2.76 -12.33
N TYR A 50 2.28 -3.03 -12.64
CA TYR A 50 3.40 -2.52 -11.89
C TYR A 50 4.38 -1.76 -12.78
N ASP A 51 4.82 -0.57 -12.35
CA ASP A 51 5.87 0.19 -12.99
C ASP A 51 7.18 -0.04 -12.22
N GLU A 52 8.11 -0.76 -12.84
CA GLU A 52 9.40 -1.07 -12.23
C GLU A 52 10.31 0.15 -12.09
N LYS A 53 10.14 1.17 -12.92
CA LYS A 53 10.98 2.37 -12.86
C LYS A 53 10.69 3.21 -11.62
N THR A 54 9.43 3.30 -11.24
CA THR A 54 8.98 4.10 -10.10
C THR A 54 8.62 3.26 -8.89
N HIS A 55 8.67 1.92 -8.99
CA HIS A 55 8.21 0.98 -7.97
C HIS A 55 6.78 1.25 -7.52
N THR A 56 5.92 1.56 -8.49
CA THR A 56 4.51 1.88 -8.23
C THR A 56 3.62 0.72 -8.66
N GLN A 57 2.85 0.21 -7.71
CA GLN A 57 1.79 -0.77 -7.97
C GLN A 57 0.51 0.01 -8.28
N PHE A 58 0.03 -0.09 -9.51
CA PHE A 58 -1.23 0.50 -9.92
C PHE A 58 -2.35 -0.52 -9.76
N SER A 59 -3.44 -0.10 -9.15
CA SER A 59 -4.63 -0.92 -8.94
C SER A 59 -5.88 -0.08 -9.19
N PRO A 60 -6.06 0.46 -10.41
CA PRO A 60 -7.27 1.20 -10.72
C PRO A 60 -8.48 0.32 -10.54
N GLY A 61 -9.53 0.88 -9.96
CA GLY A 61 -10.76 0.18 -9.67
C GLY A 61 -11.97 0.88 -10.25
N ILE A 62 -12.98 0.09 -10.62
CA ILE A 62 -14.26 0.57 -11.11
C ILE A 62 -15.34 -0.04 -10.23
N TYR A 63 -16.08 0.83 -9.50
CA TYR A 63 -17.27 0.42 -8.77
C TYR A 63 -18.49 0.64 -9.64
N GLU A 64 -19.32 -0.40 -9.77
CA GLU A 64 -20.54 -0.37 -10.55
C GLU A 64 -21.70 -0.83 -9.69
N LEU A 65 -22.79 -0.04 -9.69
CA LEU A 65 -24.02 -0.36 -8.97
C LEU A 65 -25.11 -0.66 -10.00
N TYR A 66 -25.67 -1.85 -9.95
CA TYR A 66 -26.69 -2.32 -10.88
C TYR A 66 -28.02 -2.60 -10.18
N LYS A 67 -29.11 -2.25 -10.86
CA LYS A 67 -30.46 -2.74 -10.55
C LYS A 67 -30.87 -3.66 -11.69
N GLY A 68 -30.79 -4.99 -11.47
CA GLY A 68 -30.91 -5.94 -12.55
C GLY A 68 -29.82 -5.74 -13.60
N ALA A 69 -30.20 -5.48 -14.84
CA ALA A 69 -29.26 -5.19 -15.92
C ALA A 69 -28.95 -3.70 -16.09
N GLU A 70 -29.58 -2.83 -15.30
CA GLU A 70 -29.43 -1.37 -15.41
C GLU A 70 -28.28 -0.88 -14.54
N LEU A 71 -27.29 -0.20 -15.14
CA LEU A 71 -26.22 0.48 -14.42
C LEU A 71 -26.76 1.79 -13.83
N LEU A 72 -26.84 1.86 -12.49
CA LEU A 72 -27.35 3.04 -11.79
C LEU A 72 -26.24 4.06 -11.52
N GLN A 73 -25.06 3.61 -11.17
CA GLN A 73 -23.94 4.47 -10.76
C GLN A 73 -22.62 3.78 -11.05
N GLN A 74 -21.62 4.57 -11.39
CA GLN A 74 -20.25 4.08 -11.61
C GLN A 74 -19.29 5.09 -11.00
N GLU A 75 -18.29 4.58 -10.29
CA GLU A 75 -17.18 5.39 -9.77
C GLU A 75 -15.86 4.75 -10.17
N ILE A 76 -14.92 5.58 -10.57
CA ILE A 76 -13.56 5.15 -10.93
C ILE A 76 -12.61 5.63 -9.84
N MET A 77 -11.78 4.71 -9.33
CA MET A 77 -10.78 5.01 -8.32
C MET A 77 -9.39 4.64 -8.85
N ASP A 78 -8.48 5.59 -8.73
CA ASP A 78 -7.10 5.42 -9.18
C ASP A 78 -6.22 5.12 -7.97
N PHE A 79 -6.13 3.83 -7.60
CA PHE A 79 -5.26 3.39 -6.51
C PHE A 79 -3.84 3.20 -7.00
N GLN A 80 -2.91 3.86 -6.31
CA GLN A 80 -1.48 3.75 -6.56
C GLN A 80 -0.78 3.54 -5.23
N THR A 81 0.13 2.58 -5.18
CA THR A 81 0.91 2.28 -3.99
C THR A 81 2.38 2.22 -4.36
N HIS A 82 3.18 3.04 -3.69
CA HIS A 82 4.63 2.92 -3.84
C HIS A 82 5.11 1.71 -3.01
N LEU A 83 5.88 0.82 -3.63
CA LEU A 83 6.51 -0.31 -2.97
C LEU A 83 7.97 0.03 -2.71
N TYR A 84 8.40 -0.13 -1.46
CA TYR A 84 9.70 0.34 -1.00
C TYR A 84 10.77 -0.74 -1.07
N GLU A 85 12.01 -0.30 -1.33
CA GLU A 85 13.20 -1.12 -1.18
C GLU A 85 13.89 -0.82 0.14
N LEU A 86 14.66 -1.78 0.65
CA LEU A 86 15.49 -1.57 1.82
C LEU A 86 16.52 -0.47 1.52
N GLY A 87 16.63 0.50 2.39
CA GLY A 87 17.54 1.65 2.24
C GLY A 87 16.88 2.90 1.64
N GLU A 88 15.71 2.76 1.02
CA GLU A 88 15.06 3.88 0.31
C GLU A 88 14.58 4.97 1.25
N LEU A 89 13.95 4.62 2.36
CA LEU A 89 13.40 5.60 3.32
C LEU A 89 14.41 6.10 4.35
N GLU A 90 15.48 5.36 4.62
CA GLU A 90 16.41 5.69 5.70
C GLU A 90 17.02 7.08 5.52
N GLN A 91 17.40 7.43 4.28
CA GLN A 91 17.97 8.75 4.00
C GLN A 91 16.95 9.86 4.25
N HIS A 92 15.71 9.68 3.82
CA HIS A 92 14.65 10.65 4.07
C HIS A 92 14.38 10.85 5.55
N LEU A 93 14.40 9.77 6.32
CA LEU A 93 14.20 9.83 7.77
C LEU A 93 15.35 10.53 8.47
N GLN A 94 16.59 10.32 8.03
CA GLN A 94 17.75 11.03 8.53
C GLN A 94 17.66 12.53 8.22
N ASP A 95 17.22 12.88 7.01
CA ASP A 95 17.05 14.27 6.59
C ASP A 95 16.00 15.01 7.43
N ILE A 96 14.98 14.30 7.90
CA ILE A 96 13.96 14.84 8.81
C ILE A 96 14.53 15.10 10.20
N GLY A 97 15.57 14.37 10.61
CA GLY A 97 16.28 14.56 11.88
C GLY A 97 16.29 13.36 12.80
N PHE A 98 15.79 12.21 12.36
CA PHE A 98 15.90 10.98 13.14
C PHE A 98 17.35 10.52 13.20
N THR A 99 17.84 10.22 14.39
CA THR A 99 19.22 9.77 14.61
C THR A 99 19.34 8.27 14.81
N SER A 100 18.27 7.61 15.23
CA SER A 100 18.22 6.17 15.41
C SER A 100 17.10 5.61 14.53
N ILE A 101 17.47 4.78 13.55
CA ILE A 101 16.54 4.18 12.60
C ILE A 101 16.83 2.69 12.54
N THR A 102 15.85 1.87 12.90
CA THR A 102 15.95 0.42 12.79
C THR A 102 14.84 -0.08 11.87
N VAL A 103 15.18 -0.99 10.96
CA VAL A 103 14.24 -1.55 10.00
C VAL A 103 14.11 -3.06 10.27
N TYR A 104 12.88 -3.48 10.52
CA TYR A 104 12.56 -4.89 10.75
C TYR A 104 11.80 -5.46 9.58
N SER A 105 11.94 -6.76 9.37
CA SER A 105 11.22 -7.50 8.31
C SER A 105 9.86 -8.03 8.77
N SER A 106 9.53 -7.90 10.04
CA SER A 106 8.26 -8.38 10.61
C SER A 106 7.95 -7.67 11.92
N TYR A 107 6.73 -7.85 12.41
CA TYR A 107 6.31 -7.36 13.73
C TYR A 107 7.02 -8.08 14.88
N GLU A 108 7.69 -9.19 14.61
CA GLU A 108 8.51 -9.92 15.59
C GLU A 108 9.89 -9.30 15.77
N LYS A 109 10.15 -8.17 15.10
CA LYS A 109 11.39 -7.38 15.19
C LYS A 109 12.63 -8.16 14.75
N ILE A 110 12.50 -8.89 13.64
CA ILE A 110 13.63 -9.50 12.95
C ILE A 110 14.24 -8.46 12.03
N ILE A 111 15.53 -8.17 12.16
CA ILE A 111 16.22 -7.14 11.36
C ILE A 111 16.09 -7.45 9.87
N ALA A 112 15.68 -6.45 9.09
CA ALA A 112 15.56 -6.56 7.64
C ALA A 112 16.95 -6.64 6.99
N LYS A 113 17.15 -7.60 6.10
CA LYS A 113 18.44 -7.86 5.44
C LYS A 113 18.40 -7.73 3.92
N ASN A 114 17.21 -7.77 3.33
CA ASN A 114 17.02 -7.76 1.88
C ASN A 114 15.60 -7.32 1.52
N ASN A 115 15.29 -7.33 0.21
CA ASN A 115 13.99 -6.93 -0.32
C ASN A 115 13.01 -8.10 -0.52
N HIS A 116 13.26 -9.26 0.10
CA HIS A 116 12.42 -10.46 -0.10
C HIS A 116 11.28 -10.59 0.90
N THR A 117 11.16 -9.66 1.84
CA THR A 117 10.05 -9.62 2.80
C THR A 117 8.90 -8.77 2.28
N GLU A 118 7.67 -9.07 2.71
CA GLU A 118 6.47 -8.37 2.23
C GLU A 118 6.27 -7.02 2.89
N MET A 119 6.97 -6.73 3.98
CA MET A 119 6.85 -5.47 4.71
C MET A 119 8.18 -5.05 5.31
N PHE A 120 8.32 -3.75 5.54
CA PHE A 120 9.33 -3.20 6.44
C PHE A 120 8.63 -2.46 7.58
N LEU A 121 9.05 -2.74 8.80
CA LEU A 121 8.64 -2.03 10.00
C LEU A 121 9.78 -1.10 10.43
N TYR A 122 9.52 0.19 10.45
CA TYR A 122 10.50 1.21 10.83
C TYR A 122 10.27 1.65 12.26
N GLU A 123 11.34 1.70 13.03
CA GLU A 123 11.34 2.23 14.40
C GLU A 123 12.38 3.34 14.46
N CYS A 124 11.92 4.58 14.64
CA CYS A 124 12.75 5.78 14.55
C CYS A 124 12.68 6.59 15.85
N SER A 125 13.81 7.19 16.21
CA SER A 125 13.86 8.12 17.34
C SER A 125 14.87 9.24 17.08
N PHE A 126 14.67 10.35 17.78
CA PHE A 126 15.60 11.48 17.75
C PHE A 126 16.74 11.34 18.75
#